data_a758769f7c932ba245204ae8fd43c716
#
_entry.id   a758769f7c932ba245204ae8fd43c716
#
_cell.length_a   1.000
_cell.length_b   1.000
_cell.length_c   1.000
_cell.angle_alpha   90.00
_cell.angle_beta   90.00
_cell.angle_gamma   90.00
#
_symmetry.space_group_name_H-M   'P 1'
#
loop_
_entity.id
_entity.type
_entity.pdbx_description
1 polymer ?
#
loop_
_entity_poly.entity_id
_entity_poly.type
_entity_poly.pdbx_seq_one_letter_code
_entity_poly.pdbx_strand_id
1 'polypeptide(L)'
;FSCHAKLSGKFAAEWWRQEGLEKMGSAYTPGLTVSSDTVVDRLRRLPIKGEVLVKVGDKVEHDTIVARALLPGPLQTIRLAEKLGIEAKEAPKECRFAVGDHVNEGDVVAETKGLFGKFFKQIVLSEFTGEVESISEVTGNILVREAAIPVDMMAYIQGVVVDVMSEEGATIQTRGGMVQGIFGIG
;
A
#
# COMPACT_ATOMS: atom_id res chain seq x y z
N PHE A 1 -27.06 -12.40 -73.82
CA PHE A 1 -25.61 -12.34 -73.64
C PHE A 1 -25.26 -13.01 -72.29
N SER A 2 -24.81 -14.27 -72.46
CA SER A 2 -24.40 -15.13 -71.37
C SER A 2 -22.94 -14.85 -71.01
N CYS A 3 -22.62 -14.59 -69.81
CA CYS A 3 -21.25 -14.58 -69.34
C CYS A 3 -21.15 -15.49 -68.10
N HIS A 4 -20.87 -16.79 -68.40
CA HIS A 4 -20.46 -17.76 -67.39
C HIS A 4 -18.99 -17.52 -67.02
N ALA A 5 -18.70 -16.93 -65.89
CA ALA A 5 -17.36 -16.97 -65.33
C ALA A 5 -17.23 -18.24 -64.48
N LYS A 6 -16.51 -19.24 -64.95
CA LYS A 6 -16.01 -20.39 -64.20
C LYS A 6 -14.96 -19.90 -63.20
N LEU A 7 -15.33 -19.73 -62.01
CA LEU A 7 -14.38 -19.59 -60.88
C LEU A 7 -13.78 -20.98 -60.61
N SER A 8 -12.46 -21.08 -60.77
CA SER A 8 -11.70 -22.32 -60.59
C SER A 8 -11.75 -22.79 -59.15
N GLY A 9 -11.98 -24.09 -58.95
CA GLY A 9 -12.22 -24.73 -57.65
C GLY A 9 -11.10 -24.66 -56.60
N LYS A 10 -10.01 -23.91 -56.88
CA LYS A 10 -8.95 -23.68 -55.90
C LYS A 10 -9.27 -22.57 -54.90
N PHE A 11 -9.99 -21.53 -55.30
CA PHE A 11 -10.38 -20.44 -54.41
C PHE A 11 -11.47 -20.84 -53.43
N ALA A 12 -12.36 -21.72 -53.75
CA ALA A 12 -13.41 -22.22 -52.87
C ALA A 12 -12.85 -23.06 -51.71
N ALA A 13 -11.78 -23.84 -51.95
CA ALA A 13 -11.18 -24.69 -50.93
C ALA A 13 -10.36 -23.91 -49.90
N GLU A 14 -9.79 -22.76 -50.29
CA GLU A 14 -9.10 -21.89 -49.34
C GLU A 14 -10.06 -21.08 -48.44
N TRP A 15 -11.21 -20.67 -48.99
CA TRP A 15 -12.24 -19.96 -48.23
C TRP A 15 -12.82 -20.83 -47.12
N TRP A 16 -13.11 -22.08 -47.39
CA TRP A 16 -13.62 -23.03 -46.38
C TRP A 16 -12.57 -23.39 -45.31
N ARG A 17 -11.30 -23.27 -45.61
CA ARG A 17 -10.24 -23.55 -44.64
C ARG A 17 -10.01 -22.40 -43.67
N GLN A 18 -10.28 -21.16 -44.06
CA GLN A 18 -10.24 -19.99 -43.18
C GLN A 18 -11.49 -19.87 -42.31
N GLU A 19 -12.68 -20.20 -42.84
CA GLU A 19 -13.90 -20.19 -42.01
C GLU A 19 -13.97 -21.36 -41.01
N GLY A 20 -13.28 -22.46 -41.27
CA GLY A 20 -13.24 -23.62 -40.37
C GLY A 20 -12.39 -23.46 -39.13
N LEU A 21 -11.47 -22.49 -39.11
CA LEU A 21 -10.63 -22.22 -37.96
C LEU A 21 -11.25 -21.19 -36.97
N GLU A 22 -12.26 -20.44 -37.40
CA GLU A 22 -12.94 -19.46 -36.53
C GLU A 22 -14.17 -19.98 -35.77
N LYS A 23 -14.58 -21.21 -36.03
CA LYS A 23 -15.73 -21.86 -35.36
C LYS A 23 -15.36 -22.97 -34.39
N MET A 24 -14.26 -22.85 -33.68
CA MET A 24 -14.20 -23.45 -32.37
C MET A 24 -14.94 -22.48 -31.44
N GLY A 25 -16.24 -22.68 -31.31
CA GLY A 25 -17.05 -21.94 -30.34
C GLY A 25 -16.49 -22.14 -28.96
N SER A 26 -15.63 -21.22 -28.57
CA SER A 26 -15.28 -21.05 -27.20
C SER A 26 -16.58 -20.73 -26.46
N ALA A 27 -17.07 -21.66 -25.65
CA ALA A 27 -18.15 -21.37 -24.73
C ALA A 27 -17.64 -20.30 -23.76
N TYR A 28 -17.81 -19.03 -24.15
CA TYR A 28 -17.44 -17.89 -23.33
C TYR A 28 -18.45 -17.79 -22.20
N THR A 29 -18.07 -18.27 -21.02
CA THR A 29 -18.76 -17.95 -19.80
C THR A 29 -18.18 -16.62 -19.30
N PRO A 30 -18.95 -15.53 -19.23
CA PRO A 30 -18.47 -14.24 -18.75
C PRO A 30 -17.79 -14.40 -17.39
N GLY A 31 -16.52 -13.95 -17.28
CA GLY A 31 -15.76 -14.04 -16.05
C GLY A 31 -14.91 -15.30 -15.85
N LEU A 32 -14.98 -16.28 -16.75
CA LEU A 32 -14.12 -17.47 -16.72
C LEU A 32 -13.22 -17.50 -17.95
N THR A 33 -11.93 -17.42 -17.73
CA THR A 33 -10.93 -17.53 -18.80
C THR A 33 -9.82 -18.46 -18.37
N VAL A 34 -9.50 -19.44 -19.22
CA VAL A 34 -8.34 -20.32 -19.05
C VAL A 34 -7.45 -20.17 -20.28
N SER A 35 -6.23 -19.72 -20.06
CA SER A 35 -5.21 -19.61 -21.10
C SER A 35 -3.99 -20.43 -20.69
N SER A 36 -3.49 -21.27 -21.57
CA SER A 36 -2.30 -22.08 -21.30
C SER A 36 -1.01 -21.28 -21.41
N ASP A 37 -0.99 -20.23 -22.22
CA ASP A 37 0.17 -19.38 -22.45
C ASP A 37 -0.29 -17.96 -22.80
N THR A 38 -0.01 -17.05 -21.92
CA THR A 38 -0.33 -15.62 -22.09
C THR A 38 0.73 -14.75 -21.43
N VAL A 39 0.89 -13.54 -21.95
CA VAL A 39 1.69 -12.51 -21.32
C VAL A 39 0.80 -11.75 -20.36
N VAL A 40 1.24 -11.62 -19.12
CA VAL A 40 0.49 -10.95 -18.05
C VAL A 40 1.34 -9.82 -17.47
N ASP A 41 0.82 -8.62 -17.54
CA ASP A 41 1.41 -7.46 -16.91
C ASP A 41 0.77 -7.25 -15.54
N ARG A 42 1.62 -7.13 -14.52
CA ARG A 42 1.18 -6.90 -13.13
C ARG A 42 1.79 -5.63 -12.58
N LEU A 43 0.93 -4.67 -12.34
CA LEU A 43 1.30 -3.43 -11.66
C LEU A 43 1.51 -3.69 -10.18
N ARG A 44 2.69 -3.30 -9.68
CA ARG A 44 3.05 -3.28 -8.25
C ARG A 44 3.18 -1.84 -7.82
N ARG A 45 2.19 -1.37 -7.08
CA ARG A 45 2.09 0.02 -6.66
C ARG A 45 2.12 0.13 -5.14
N LEU A 46 2.93 1.07 -4.66
CA LEU A 46 2.96 1.42 -3.25
C LEU A 46 1.66 2.15 -2.83
N PRO A 47 1.22 2.00 -1.58
CA PRO A 47 0.05 2.71 -1.05
C PRO A 47 0.29 4.22 -0.90
N ILE A 48 1.54 4.62 -0.71
CA ILE A 48 2.01 6.00 -0.63
C ILE A 48 3.29 6.14 -1.45
N LYS A 49 3.69 7.37 -1.74
CA LYS A 49 4.95 7.64 -2.44
C LYS A 49 6.15 7.10 -1.67
N GLY A 50 7.07 6.49 -2.39
CA GLY A 50 8.25 5.87 -1.82
C GLY A 50 9.39 5.78 -2.82
N GLU A 51 10.31 4.85 -2.61
CA GLU A 51 11.46 4.60 -3.47
C GLU A 51 11.25 3.32 -4.27
N VAL A 52 11.50 3.38 -5.58
CA VAL A 52 11.49 2.21 -6.46
C VAL A 52 12.92 1.69 -6.57
N LEU A 53 13.11 0.40 -6.24
CA LEU A 53 14.43 -0.23 -6.13
C LEU A 53 14.86 -0.97 -7.40
N VAL A 54 13.96 -1.13 -8.37
CA VAL A 54 14.18 -1.86 -9.62
C VAL A 54 14.21 -0.93 -10.83
N LYS A 55 14.80 -1.39 -11.92
CA LYS A 55 14.90 -0.67 -13.20
C LYS A 55 14.21 -1.46 -14.30
N VAL A 56 13.82 -0.75 -15.37
CA VAL A 56 13.29 -1.39 -16.59
C VAL A 56 14.32 -2.37 -17.14
N GLY A 57 13.88 -3.61 -17.40
CA GLY A 57 14.70 -4.71 -17.87
C GLY A 57 15.23 -5.62 -16.77
N ASP A 58 15.08 -5.28 -15.51
CA ASP A 58 15.52 -6.14 -14.40
C ASP A 58 14.65 -7.41 -14.32
N LYS A 59 15.32 -8.54 -14.06
CA LYS A 59 14.64 -9.81 -13.76
C LYS A 59 14.34 -9.86 -12.28
N VAL A 60 13.10 -10.15 -11.93
CA VAL A 60 12.62 -10.22 -10.56
C VAL A 60 12.03 -11.59 -10.25
N GLU A 61 12.19 -12.03 -9.03
CA GLU A 61 11.55 -13.21 -8.47
C GLU A 61 10.40 -12.79 -7.54
N HIS A 62 9.62 -13.75 -7.08
CA HIS A 62 8.42 -13.49 -6.28
C HIS A 62 8.68 -12.73 -4.97
N ASP A 63 9.86 -12.89 -4.37
CA ASP A 63 10.33 -12.29 -3.13
C ASP A 63 11.17 -11.00 -3.32
N THR A 64 11.47 -10.63 -4.57
CA THR A 64 12.22 -9.41 -4.87
C THR A 64 11.43 -8.18 -4.46
N ILE A 65 12.03 -7.32 -3.64
CA ILE A 65 11.45 -6.04 -3.26
C ILE A 65 11.56 -5.08 -4.44
N VAL A 66 10.41 -4.69 -4.98
CA VAL A 66 10.29 -3.80 -6.14
C VAL A 66 10.35 -2.34 -5.72
N ALA A 67 9.68 -2.02 -4.62
CA ALA A 67 9.61 -0.67 -4.11
C ALA A 67 9.42 -0.68 -2.58
N ARG A 68 9.82 0.42 -1.93
CA ARG A 68 9.71 0.61 -0.49
C ARG A 68 9.14 1.98 -0.19
N ALA A 69 8.24 2.06 0.78
CA ALA A 69 7.74 3.32 1.32
C ALA A 69 7.84 3.33 2.85
N LEU A 70 7.95 4.51 3.42
CA LEU A 70 7.88 4.71 4.86
C LEU A 70 6.49 5.26 5.21
N LEU A 71 5.64 4.39 5.73
CA LEU A 71 4.32 4.80 6.20
C LEU A 71 4.48 5.57 7.51
N PRO A 72 3.96 6.79 7.63
CA PRO A 72 3.98 7.51 8.90
C PRO A 72 3.39 6.66 10.02
N GLY A 73 4.07 6.61 11.14
CA GLY A 73 3.60 5.86 12.31
C GLY A 73 2.24 6.36 12.82
N PRO A 74 1.51 5.53 13.55
CA PRO A 74 0.23 5.92 14.14
C PRO A 74 0.40 7.09 15.11
N LEU A 75 -0.64 7.92 15.20
CA LEU A 75 -0.75 8.99 16.19
C LEU A 75 -1.36 8.45 17.47
N GLN A 76 -0.63 8.58 18.55
CA GLN A 76 -1.09 8.23 19.90
C GLN A 76 -1.43 9.48 20.70
N THR A 77 -2.46 9.38 21.51
CA THR A 77 -2.94 10.51 22.31
C THR A 77 -2.68 10.27 23.80
N ILE A 78 -1.90 11.14 24.43
CA ILE A 78 -1.71 11.15 25.87
C ILE A 78 -2.60 12.25 26.46
N ARG A 79 -3.56 11.88 27.30
CA ARG A 79 -4.53 12.79 27.91
C ARG A 79 -3.95 13.43 29.19
N LEU A 80 -3.14 14.48 29.00
CA LEU A 80 -2.47 15.11 30.12
C LEU A 80 -3.42 15.76 31.13
N ALA A 81 -4.36 16.57 30.65
CA ALA A 81 -5.29 17.29 31.51
C ALA A 81 -6.10 16.32 32.38
N GLU A 82 -6.57 15.21 31.82
CA GLU A 82 -7.33 14.18 32.52
C GLU A 82 -6.45 13.45 33.55
N LYS A 83 -5.24 13.02 33.15
CA LYS A 83 -4.32 12.29 34.04
C LYS A 83 -3.75 13.14 35.15
N LEU A 84 -3.57 14.46 34.96
CA LEU A 84 -3.10 15.40 35.93
C LEU A 84 -4.25 16.04 36.78
N GLY A 85 -5.51 15.90 36.34
CA GLY A 85 -6.67 16.52 37.00
C GLY A 85 -6.63 18.04 36.93
N ILE A 86 -6.08 18.64 35.87
CA ILE A 86 -5.94 20.09 35.67
C ILE A 86 -6.77 20.57 34.49
N GLU A 87 -6.95 21.89 34.37
CA GLU A 87 -7.61 22.45 33.19
C GLU A 87 -6.78 22.25 31.92
N ALA A 88 -7.45 22.07 30.77
CA ALA A 88 -6.79 21.82 29.50
C ALA A 88 -5.75 22.90 29.11
N LYS A 89 -6.04 24.15 29.42
CA LYS A 89 -5.16 25.31 29.16
C LYS A 89 -3.86 25.30 29.97
N GLU A 90 -3.84 24.59 31.08
CA GLU A 90 -2.68 24.49 31.98
C GLU A 90 -1.77 23.32 31.59
N ALA A 91 -2.32 22.30 30.96
CA ALA A 91 -1.58 21.09 30.57
C ALA A 91 -0.28 21.37 29.80
N PRO A 92 -0.25 22.26 28.78
CA PRO A 92 0.99 22.57 28.08
C PRO A 92 2.10 23.17 28.94
N LYS A 93 1.74 23.87 30.01
CA LYS A 93 2.73 24.53 30.93
C LYS A 93 3.42 23.53 31.86
N GLU A 94 2.75 22.45 32.18
CA GLU A 94 3.27 21.38 33.02
C GLU A 94 3.95 20.26 32.19
N CYS A 95 3.90 20.38 30.86
CA CYS A 95 4.56 19.46 29.93
C CYS A 95 6.08 19.74 29.92
N ARG A 96 6.88 18.66 29.92
CA ARG A 96 8.35 18.74 29.86
C ARG A 96 8.90 18.73 28.46
N PHE A 97 8.10 18.29 27.48
CA PHE A 97 8.48 18.15 26.08
C PHE A 97 7.86 19.25 25.24
N ALA A 98 8.58 19.67 24.21
CA ALA A 98 8.10 20.57 23.18
C ALA A 98 7.68 19.79 21.93
N VAL A 99 6.99 20.45 21.02
CA VAL A 99 6.68 19.90 19.69
C VAL A 99 8.00 19.64 18.96
N GLY A 100 8.16 18.42 18.42
CA GLY A 100 9.38 17.94 17.78
C GLY A 100 10.33 17.16 18.69
N ASP A 101 10.08 17.11 20.01
CA ASP A 101 10.91 16.33 20.92
C ASP A 101 10.59 14.85 20.84
N HIS A 102 11.63 14.02 21.00
CA HIS A 102 11.49 12.57 21.08
C HIS A 102 11.17 12.13 22.51
N VAL A 103 10.18 11.28 22.66
CA VAL A 103 9.69 10.72 23.90
C VAL A 103 9.79 9.21 23.85
N ASN A 104 10.30 8.59 24.91
CA ASN A 104 10.32 7.14 25.05
C ASN A 104 9.22 6.67 26.01
N GLU A 105 8.81 5.42 25.85
CA GLU A 105 7.93 4.77 26.81
C GLU A 105 8.56 4.82 28.23
N GLY A 106 7.80 5.28 29.20
CA GLY A 106 8.24 5.46 30.60
C GLY A 106 8.85 6.83 30.90
N ASP A 107 9.07 7.71 29.93
CA ASP A 107 9.54 9.08 30.17
C ASP A 107 8.45 9.90 30.88
N VAL A 108 8.90 10.80 31.77
CA VAL A 108 8.00 11.73 32.47
C VAL A 108 7.59 12.84 31.50
N VAL A 109 6.37 12.74 30.98
CA VAL A 109 5.83 13.72 30.04
C VAL A 109 5.39 15.00 30.74
N ALA A 110 4.78 14.89 31.89
CA ALA A 110 4.34 16.02 32.63
C ALA A 110 4.30 15.73 34.17
N GLU A 111 4.46 16.76 34.97
CA GLU A 111 4.32 16.66 36.42
C GLU A 111 3.69 17.92 36.99
N THR A 112 2.76 17.75 37.95
CA THR A 112 2.19 18.89 38.68
C THR A 112 3.07 19.30 39.83
N LYS A 113 3.19 20.61 40.04
CA LYS A 113 3.73 21.18 41.29
C LYS A 113 2.67 21.03 42.36
N GLY A 114 2.77 19.99 43.22
CA GLY A 114 1.80 19.73 44.24
C GLY A 114 1.51 20.96 45.11
N LEU A 115 0.27 21.08 45.59
CA LEU A 115 -0.10 22.08 46.59
C LEU A 115 0.74 21.83 47.88
N PHE A 116 1.44 22.83 48.40
CA PHE A 116 2.42 22.72 49.48
C PHE A 116 3.75 21.98 49.15
N GLY A 117 4.21 22.00 47.91
CA GLY A 117 5.61 21.69 47.53
C GLY A 117 6.02 20.24 47.48
N LYS A 118 5.37 19.30 48.18
CA LYS A 118 5.73 17.87 48.16
C LYS A 118 4.55 16.90 48.29
N PHE A 119 3.38 17.36 48.67
CA PHE A 119 2.20 16.51 48.79
C PHE A 119 1.34 16.62 47.53
N PHE A 120 0.88 15.47 46.99
CA PHE A 120 0.03 15.35 45.81
C PHE A 120 0.70 15.69 44.46
N LYS A 121 1.96 15.33 44.30
CA LYS A 121 2.63 15.39 43.01
C LYS A 121 2.06 14.29 42.10
N GLN A 122 1.42 14.67 41.00
CA GLN A 122 1.01 13.74 39.96
C GLN A 122 2.05 13.75 38.85
N ILE A 123 2.37 12.57 38.33
CA ILE A 123 3.35 12.37 37.27
C ILE A 123 2.64 11.58 36.18
N VAL A 124 2.75 12.02 34.92
CA VAL A 124 2.29 11.30 33.75
C VAL A 124 3.49 10.78 33.01
N LEU A 125 3.52 9.48 32.85
CA LEU A 125 4.52 8.78 32.04
C LEU A 125 3.99 8.59 30.63
N SER A 126 4.90 8.59 29.66
CA SER A 126 4.57 8.21 28.29
C SER A 126 4.31 6.71 28.22
N GLU A 127 3.23 6.33 27.55
CA GLU A 127 2.89 4.94 27.24
C GLU A 127 3.41 4.54 25.85
N PHE A 128 3.99 5.51 25.12
CA PHE A 128 4.39 5.35 23.72
C PHE A 128 5.78 5.95 23.49
N THR A 129 6.48 5.37 22.51
CA THR A 129 7.75 5.91 22.00
C THR A 129 7.51 6.59 20.68
N GLY A 130 7.96 7.84 20.54
CA GLY A 130 7.79 8.58 19.28
C GLY A 130 8.18 10.04 19.42
N GLU A 131 7.73 10.85 18.47
CA GLU A 131 7.96 12.29 18.42
C GLU A 131 6.69 13.06 18.77
N VAL A 132 6.80 14.09 19.60
CA VAL A 132 5.67 14.96 19.94
C VAL A 132 5.27 15.77 18.72
N GLU A 133 4.13 15.46 18.13
CA GLU A 133 3.62 16.15 16.95
C GLU A 133 2.89 17.44 17.30
N SER A 134 2.08 17.40 18.34
CA SER A 134 1.37 18.59 18.79
C SER A 134 0.92 18.50 20.24
N ILE A 135 0.77 19.67 20.86
CA ILE A 135 0.24 19.84 22.21
C ILE A 135 -0.97 20.76 22.10
N SER A 136 -2.15 20.25 22.47
CA SER A 136 -3.40 20.99 22.35
C SER A 136 -3.75 21.72 23.63
N GLU A 137 -3.82 23.04 23.57
CA GLU A 137 -4.32 23.88 24.70
C GLU A 137 -5.83 23.78 24.91
N VAL A 138 -6.56 23.33 23.86
CA VAL A 138 -8.03 23.21 23.92
C VAL A 138 -8.45 21.94 24.64
N THR A 139 -7.77 20.83 24.35
CA THR A 139 -8.09 19.51 24.91
C THR A 139 -7.16 19.10 26.05
N GLY A 140 -6.01 19.77 26.21
CA GLY A 140 -4.98 19.39 27.16
C GLY A 140 -4.31 18.03 26.83
N ASN A 141 -4.30 17.63 25.58
CA ASN A 141 -3.71 16.37 25.14
C ASN A 141 -2.41 16.61 24.40
N ILE A 142 -1.52 15.63 24.46
CA ILE A 142 -0.34 15.53 23.60
C ILE A 142 -0.59 14.46 22.56
N LEU A 143 -0.24 14.75 21.31
CA LEU A 143 -0.18 13.78 20.23
C LEU A 143 1.28 13.38 20.00
N VAL A 144 1.54 12.09 20.11
CA VAL A 144 2.85 11.48 19.86
C VAL A 144 2.74 10.62 18.62
N ARG A 145 3.62 10.85 17.65
CA ARG A 145 3.72 10.05 16.44
C ARG A 145 4.78 8.98 16.64
N GLU A 146 4.39 7.73 16.52
CA GLU A 146 5.33 6.61 16.56
C GLU A 146 6.25 6.60 15.33
N ALA A 147 7.30 5.79 15.37
CA ALA A 147 8.24 5.65 14.29
C ALA A 147 7.56 5.19 12.99
N ALA A 148 8.06 5.68 11.86
CA ALA A 148 7.56 5.28 10.56
C ALA A 148 7.78 3.77 10.31
N ILE A 149 6.79 3.13 9.72
CA ILE A 149 6.79 1.71 9.42
C ILE A 149 7.21 1.52 7.96
N PRO A 150 8.29 0.78 7.66
CA PRO A 150 8.66 0.47 6.30
C PRO A 150 7.64 -0.52 5.69
N VAL A 151 7.14 -0.18 4.52
CA VAL A 151 6.24 -1.03 3.72
C VAL A 151 6.96 -1.43 2.46
N ASP A 152 7.26 -2.72 2.33
CA ASP A 152 7.93 -3.29 1.17
C ASP A 152 6.90 -3.87 0.20
N MET A 153 6.99 -3.46 -1.06
CA MET A 153 6.20 -4.04 -2.14
C MET A 153 7.05 -5.07 -2.87
N MET A 154 6.69 -6.33 -2.72
CA MET A 154 7.35 -7.43 -3.42
C MET A 154 6.77 -7.62 -4.83
N ALA A 155 7.54 -8.27 -5.69
CA ALA A 155 7.11 -8.61 -7.04
C ALA A 155 5.95 -9.61 -7.05
N TYR A 156 5.93 -10.59 -6.14
CA TYR A 156 4.97 -11.70 -6.01
C TYR A 156 4.86 -12.61 -7.24
N ILE A 157 5.57 -12.29 -8.30
CA ILE A 157 5.66 -13.09 -9.53
C ILE A 157 7.08 -13.03 -10.06
N GLN A 158 7.50 -14.10 -10.73
CA GLN A 158 8.73 -14.10 -11.50
C GLN A 158 8.49 -13.43 -12.85
N GLY A 159 9.37 -12.53 -13.27
CA GLY A 159 9.21 -11.83 -14.55
C GLY A 159 10.30 -10.81 -14.82
N VAL A 160 9.97 -9.89 -15.72
CA VAL A 160 10.85 -8.79 -16.11
C VAL A 160 10.10 -7.47 -15.89
N VAL A 161 10.79 -6.48 -15.34
CA VAL A 161 10.26 -5.14 -15.19
C VAL A 161 10.18 -4.46 -16.56
N VAL A 162 8.98 -4.10 -16.98
CA VAL A 162 8.73 -3.45 -18.28
C VAL A 162 8.53 -1.96 -18.19
N ASP A 163 8.07 -1.48 -17.03
CA ASP A 163 7.85 -0.05 -16.79
C ASP A 163 8.09 0.28 -15.31
N VAL A 164 8.60 1.49 -15.06
CA VAL A 164 8.87 2.00 -13.72
C VAL A 164 8.23 3.38 -13.57
N MET A 165 7.32 3.47 -12.61
CA MET A 165 6.72 4.73 -12.18
C MET A 165 7.50 5.28 -11.00
N SER A 166 8.16 6.42 -11.20
CA SER A 166 8.93 7.08 -10.15
C SER A 166 8.07 7.29 -8.90
N GLU A 167 8.59 6.92 -7.74
CA GLU A 167 7.97 7.05 -6.41
C GLU A 167 6.70 6.19 -6.19
N GLU A 168 6.16 5.51 -7.21
CA GLU A 168 4.89 4.77 -7.09
C GLU A 168 5.04 3.26 -7.17
N GLY A 169 5.94 2.76 -8.03
CA GLY A 169 6.11 1.32 -8.22
C GLY A 169 6.61 0.91 -9.59
N ALA A 170 6.33 -0.34 -9.99
CA ALA A 170 6.75 -0.87 -11.29
C ALA A 170 5.74 -1.87 -11.85
N THR A 171 5.78 -2.03 -13.17
CA THR A 171 5.01 -3.06 -13.88
C THR A 171 5.92 -4.23 -14.21
N ILE A 172 5.52 -5.41 -13.79
CA ILE A 172 6.23 -6.66 -14.03
C ILE A 172 5.46 -7.47 -15.06
N GLN A 173 6.15 -7.87 -16.10
CA GLN A 173 5.64 -8.74 -17.14
C GLN A 173 6.10 -10.18 -16.90
N THR A 174 5.16 -11.10 -16.93
CA THR A 174 5.43 -12.54 -16.87
C THR A 174 4.73 -13.26 -17.99
N ARG A 175 5.19 -14.46 -18.34
CA ARG A 175 4.55 -15.35 -19.31
C ARG A 175 4.22 -16.67 -18.65
N GLY A 176 2.98 -17.10 -18.77
CA GLY A 176 2.54 -18.35 -18.19
C GLY A 176 1.07 -18.65 -18.41
N GLY A 177 0.60 -19.72 -17.80
CA GLY A 177 -0.82 -20.06 -17.80
C GLY A 177 -1.59 -19.13 -16.87
N MET A 178 -2.76 -18.69 -17.30
CA MET A 178 -3.67 -17.87 -16.50
C MET A 178 -5.04 -18.52 -16.39
N VAL A 179 -5.53 -18.61 -15.18
CA VAL A 179 -6.91 -19.01 -14.87
C VAL A 179 -7.59 -17.84 -14.17
N GLN A 180 -8.62 -17.32 -14.80
CA GLN A 180 -9.45 -16.26 -14.24
C GLN A 180 -10.81 -16.84 -13.90
N GLY A 181 -11.23 -16.69 -12.65
CA GLY A 181 -12.51 -17.17 -12.15
C GLY A 181 -13.36 -16.06 -11.56
N ILE A 182 -14.61 -16.39 -11.24
CA ILE A 182 -15.48 -15.52 -10.45
C ILE A 182 -15.23 -15.82 -8.98
N PHE A 183 -14.94 -14.79 -8.20
CA PHE A 183 -14.84 -14.94 -6.74
C PHE A 183 -16.23 -15.03 -6.14
N GLY A 184 -16.54 -16.15 -5.49
CA GLY A 184 -17.77 -16.34 -4.73
C GLY A 184 -17.49 -16.17 -3.24
N ILE A 185 -18.32 -15.39 -2.55
CA ILE A 185 -18.37 -15.33 -1.09
C ILE A 185 -19.62 -16.09 -0.68
N GLY A 186 -19.43 -17.20 0.04
CA GLY A 186 -20.51 -18.00 0.63
C GLY A 186 -20.79 -17.57 2.05
#